data_f8eca2b0830bf30e0585ae52cda83e96
#
_entry.id   f8eca2b0830bf30e0585ae52cda83e96
#
_cell.length_a   1.000
_cell.length_b   1.000
_cell.length_c   1.000
_cell.angle_alpha   90.00
_cell.angle_beta   90.00
_cell.angle_gamma   90.00
#
_symmetry.space_group_name_H-M   'P 1'
#
loop_
_entity.id
_entity.type
_entity.pdbx_description
1 polymer ?
#
loop_
_entity_poly.entity_id
_entity_poly.type
_entity_poly.pdbx_seq_one_letter_code
_entity_poly.pdbx_strand_id
1 'polypeptide(L)'
;MIKRLEKMPVPVLPTFVGALTLSNVYNGMGFSTVRHLTMWAATIILILYIVKIITYPKVCVNEYKNTVPCSLYAAFDMILMILGSYYFDYLPGFGKTLWAIGLGIHVVHLLVFTYRNVIKERNINTFVPSWFVTYNGIMVSCVVGGAMNAAGILKYVVYYGIIIYFILIPIMIWRLINVEVKDSVYHTMAVVLAPCSLCVVSYLNVIKEPKAAMVYLLYACVLASLVFVVVKLPKFFAYSFVPGFAGLTFPMAIGIVASQKMAGYLTGIGNESLAKTVTQISGIQIYLTTMIIGYVLVNFVIMAAKVERK
;
A
#
# COMPACT_ATOMS: atom_id res chain seq x y z
N MET A 1 24.80 -14.42 6.42
CA MET A 1 23.83 -13.32 6.21
C MET A 1 23.48 -13.14 4.71
N ILE A 2 24.44 -12.96 3.80
CA ILE A 2 24.15 -12.70 2.36
C ILE A 2 23.32 -13.82 1.71
N LYS A 3 23.64 -15.10 1.91
CA LYS A 3 22.88 -16.26 1.37
C LYS A 3 21.38 -16.27 1.78
N ARG A 4 21.01 -15.58 2.87
CA ARG A 4 19.62 -15.49 3.31
C ARG A 4 18.80 -14.48 2.49
N LEU A 5 19.48 -13.47 1.93
CA LEU A 5 18.82 -12.46 1.11
C LEU A 5 18.20 -13.06 -0.16
N GLU A 6 18.82 -14.11 -0.70
CA GLU A 6 18.28 -14.85 -1.83
C GLU A 6 16.83 -15.33 -1.58
N LYS A 7 16.55 -15.80 -0.35
CA LYS A 7 15.24 -16.33 0.06
C LYS A 7 14.27 -15.30 0.63
N MET A 8 14.66 -14.02 0.72
CA MET A 8 13.81 -12.95 1.23
C MET A 8 12.63 -12.73 0.28
N PRO A 9 11.38 -12.96 0.71
CA PRO A 9 10.23 -12.90 -0.20
C PRO A 9 9.81 -11.46 -0.51
N VAL A 10 9.34 -11.22 -1.75
CA VAL A 10 8.85 -9.90 -2.19
C VAL A 10 7.76 -9.32 -1.28
N PRO A 11 6.81 -10.12 -0.73
CA PRO A 11 5.77 -9.61 0.16
C PRO A 11 6.25 -8.92 1.45
N VAL A 12 7.52 -9.02 1.82
CA VAL A 12 8.09 -8.21 2.90
C VAL A 12 7.97 -6.71 2.59
N LEU A 13 8.13 -6.31 1.31
CA LEU A 13 8.04 -4.91 0.89
C LEU A 13 6.66 -4.29 1.19
N PRO A 14 5.53 -4.80 0.68
CA PRO A 14 4.22 -4.23 1.00
C PRO A 14 3.87 -4.34 2.49
N THR A 15 4.43 -5.33 3.23
CA THR A 15 4.27 -5.37 4.69
C THR A 15 4.89 -4.15 5.35
N PHE A 16 6.10 -3.75 4.92
CA PHE A 16 6.73 -2.54 5.44
C PHE A 16 6.03 -1.27 4.99
N VAL A 17 5.44 -1.19 3.79
CA VAL A 17 4.58 -0.06 3.42
C VAL A 17 3.40 0.06 4.40
N GLY A 18 2.77 -1.06 4.76
CA GLY A 18 1.70 -1.10 5.75
C GLY A 18 2.16 -0.65 7.14
N ALA A 19 3.28 -1.18 7.63
CA ALA A 19 3.85 -0.81 8.92
C ALA A 19 4.24 0.68 8.99
N LEU A 20 4.86 1.22 7.94
CA LEU A 20 5.21 2.63 7.81
C LEU A 20 3.97 3.53 7.83
N THR A 21 2.92 3.14 7.11
CA THR A 21 1.65 3.89 7.08
C THR A 21 0.99 3.88 8.45
N LEU A 22 0.92 2.72 9.12
CA LEU A 22 0.38 2.60 10.47
C LEU A 22 1.21 3.39 11.50
N SER A 23 2.54 3.38 11.37
CA SER A 23 3.41 4.14 12.27
C SER A 23 3.19 5.66 12.16
N ASN A 24 2.85 6.17 10.97
CA ASN A 24 2.45 7.57 10.80
C ASN A 24 1.09 7.87 11.46
N VAL A 25 0.15 6.90 11.46
CA VAL A 25 -1.10 7.03 12.24
C VAL A 25 -0.80 7.13 13.73
N TYR A 26 0.06 6.26 14.27
CA TYR A 26 0.49 6.33 15.66
C TYR A 26 1.21 7.63 16.01
N ASN A 27 2.02 8.17 15.10
CA ASN A 27 2.64 9.48 15.28
C ASN A 27 1.60 10.59 15.41
N GLY A 28 0.54 10.56 14.60
CA GLY A 28 -0.60 11.48 14.73
C GLY A 28 -1.37 11.37 16.06
N MET A 29 -1.24 10.23 16.75
CA MET A 29 -1.79 9.98 18.10
C MET A 29 -0.81 10.34 19.23
N GLY A 30 0.39 10.87 18.93
CA GLY A 30 1.42 11.23 19.90
C GLY A 30 2.48 10.15 20.17
N PHE A 31 2.42 8.99 19.48
CA PHE A 31 3.40 7.91 19.67
C PHE A 31 4.54 7.99 18.65
N SER A 32 5.32 9.08 18.67
CA SER A 32 6.42 9.36 17.73
C SER A 32 7.51 8.29 17.73
N THR A 33 7.82 7.69 18.87
CA THR A 33 8.82 6.61 18.97
C THR A 33 8.48 5.43 18.06
N VAL A 34 7.19 5.05 17.95
CA VAL A 34 6.75 3.99 17.05
C VAL A 34 7.08 4.34 15.59
N ARG A 35 6.87 5.60 15.19
CA ARG A 35 7.25 6.08 13.85
C ARG A 35 8.75 5.93 13.62
N HIS A 36 9.58 6.44 14.54
CA HIS A 36 11.05 6.39 14.37
C HIS A 36 11.57 4.96 14.26
N LEU A 37 11.17 4.07 15.16
CA LEU A 37 11.57 2.66 15.13
C LEU A 37 11.19 1.97 13.81
N THR A 38 9.95 2.21 13.34
CA THR A 38 9.46 1.61 12.10
C THR A 38 10.18 2.17 10.87
N MET A 39 10.46 3.48 10.82
CA MET A 39 11.21 4.11 9.73
C MET A 39 12.64 3.58 9.64
N TRP A 40 13.34 3.42 10.78
CA TRP A 40 14.67 2.82 10.81
C TRP A 40 14.65 1.33 10.38
N ALA A 41 13.66 0.55 10.86
CA ALA A 41 13.51 -0.84 10.43
C ALA A 41 13.27 -0.94 8.92
N ALA A 42 12.41 -0.08 8.35
CA ALA A 42 12.16 -0.05 6.93
C ALA A 42 13.39 0.38 6.12
N THR A 43 14.20 1.31 6.64
CA THR A 43 15.47 1.71 6.01
C THR A 43 16.41 0.51 5.91
N ILE A 44 16.55 -0.27 6.99
CA ILE A 44 17.36 -1.50 6.98
C ILE A 44 16.81 -2.50 5.95
N ILE A 45 15.52 -2.74 5.93
CA ILE A 45 14.88 -3.66 4.97
C ILE A 45 15.10 -3.19 3.53
N LEU A 46 14.98 -1.91 3.26
CA LEU A 46 15.23 -1.34 1.93
C LEU A 46 16.69 -1.57 1.49
N ILE A 47 17.66 -1.31 2.39
CA ILE A 47 19.09 -1.58 2.13
C ILE A 47 19.31 -3.08 1.84
N LEU A 48 18.75 -3.97 2.67
CA LEU A 48 18.86 -5.41 2.46
C LEU A 48 18.24 -5.83 1.11
N TYR A 49 17.14 -5.19 0.69
CA TYR A 49 16.53 -5.47 -0.60
C TYR A 49 17.38 -4.96 -1.77
N ILE A 50 18.03 -3.79 -1.64
CA ILE A 50 19.00 -3.28 -2.62
C ILE A 50 20.17 -4.28 -2.74
N VAL A 51 20.72 -4.74 -1.61
CA VAL A 51 21.77 -5.75 -1.61
C VAL A 51 21.30 -7.05 -2.27
N LYS A 52 20.06 -7.50 -2.02
CA LYS A 52 19.45 -8.65 -2.72
C LYS A 52 19.44 -8.46 -4.25
N ILE A 53 18.98 -7.30 -4.73
CA ILE A 53 18.90 -6.99 -6.16
C ILE A 53 20.29 -7.02 -6.80
N ILE A 54 21.31 -6.49 -6.13
CA ILE A 54 22.68 -6.43 -6.63
C ILE A 54 23.34 -7.83 -6.62
N THR A 55 23.15 -8.59 -5.54
CA THR A 55 23.85 -9.88 -5.36
C THR A 55 23.15 -11.06 -6.04
N TYR A 56 21.82 -11.00 -6.17
CA TYR A 56 20.98 -12.06 -6.72
C TYR A 56 20.05 -11.57 -7.85
N PRO A 57 20.58 -10.88 -8.89
CA PRO A 57 19.74 -10.29 -9.94
C PRO A 57 18.91 -11.34 -10.68
N LYS A 58 19.44 -12.57 -10.88
CA LYS A 58 18.70 -13.66 -11.54
C LYS A 58 17.46 -14.09 -10.75
N VAL A 59 17.54 -14.10 -9.41
CA VAL A 59 16.40 -14.42 -8.54
C VAL A 59 15.35 -13.34 -8.66
N CYS A 60 15.74 -12.07 -8.54
CA CYS A 60 14.82 -10.92 -8.67
C CYS A 60 14.16 -10.87 -10.05
N VAL A 61 14.89 -11.15 -11.12
CA VAL A 61 14.32 -11.25 -12.49
C VAL A 61 13.29 -12.39 -12.58
N ASN A 62 13.56 -13.55 -11.96
CA ASN A 62 12.61 -14.66 -11.95
C ASN A 62 11.36 -14.34 -11.11
N GLU A 63 11.50 -13.69 -9.96
CA GLU A 63 10.37 -13.18 -9.18
C GLU A 63 9.56 -12.19 -10.02
N TYR A 64 10.22 -11.26 -10.69
CA TYR A 64 9.59 -10.22 -11.51
C TYR A 64 8.86 -10.79 -12.77
N LYS A 65 9.20 -11.98 -13.24
CA LYS A 65 8.47 -12.67 -14.32
C LYS A 65 7.05 -13.08 -13.92
N ASN A 66 6.80 -13.32 -12.64
CA ASN A 66 5.48 -13.70 -12.13
C ASN A 66 4.67 -12.45 -11.81
N THR A 67 3.43 -12.36 -12.31
CA THR A 67 2.60 -11.14 -12.23
C THR A 67 2.38 -10.65 -10.81
N VAL A 68 2.08 -11.53 -9.85
CA VAL A 68 1.82 -11.12 -8.45
C VAL A 68 3.10 -10.58 -7.79
N PRO A 69 4.24 -11.28 -7.74
CA PRO A 69 5.48 -10.69 -7.25
C PRO A 69 5.88 -9.43 -8.01
N CYS A 70 5.71 -9.40 -9.34
CA CYS A 70 5.99 -8.22 -10.14
C CYS A 70 5.19 -7.00 -9.64
N SER A 71 3.88 -7.14 -9.44
CA SER A 71 3.05 -6.05 -8.92
C SER A 71 3.46 -5.59 -7.51
N LEU A 72 3.96 -6.51 -6.67
CA LEU A 72 4.38 -6.20 -5.31
C LEU A 72 5.76 -5.50 -5.24
N TYR A 73 6.57 -5.56 -6.29
CA TYR A 73 7.80 -4.78 -6.37
C TYR A 73 7.55 -3.27 -6.34
N ALA A 74 6.38 -2.80 -6.76
CA ALA A 74 5.96 -1.41 -6.60
C ALA A 74 5.98 -0.93 -5.13
N ALA A 75 5.95 -1.83 -4.16
CA ALA A 75 6.09 -1.47 -2.75
C ALA A 75 7.52 -1.00 -2.40
N PHE A 76 8.53 -1.34 -3.19
CA PHE A 76 9.90 -0.84 -3.02
C PHE A 76 9.95 0.69 -3.18
N ASP A 77 9.39 1.19 -4.25
CA ASP A 77 9.33 2.61 -4.58
C ASP A 77 8.37 3.36 -3.63
N MET A 78 7.28 2.70 -3.18
CA MET A 78 6.41 3.26 -2.14
C MET A 78 7.17 3.46 -0.82
N ILE A 79 8.05 2.52 -0.41
CA ILE A 79 8.92 2.69 0.76
C ILE A 79 9.87 3.88 0.57
N LEU A 80 10.48 4.02 -0.62
CA LEU A 80 11.34 5.17 -0.94
C LEU A 80 10.59 6.50 -0.77
N MET A 81 9.36 6.59 -1.27
CA MET A 81 8.54 7.80 -1.13
C MET A 81 8.21 8.12 0.33
N ILE A 82 7.85 7.11 1.14
CA ILE A 82 7.52 7.31 2.56
C ILE A 82 8.77 7.69 3.36
N LEU A 83 9.89 6.99 3.15
CA LEU A 83 11.17 7.32 3.79
C LEU A 83 11.69 8.69 3.32
N GLY A 84 11.45 9.05 2.06
CA GLY A 84 11.75 10.38 1.55
C GLY A 84 11.03 11.48 2.35
N SER A 85 9.74 11.28 2.64
CA SER A 85 9.00 12.20 3.51
C SER A 85 9.52 12.22 4.95
N TYR A 86 9.91 11.08 5.50
CA TYR A 86 10.50 11.01 6.84
C TYR A 86 11.84 11.73 6.94
N TYR A 87 12.75 11.48 5.99
CA TYR A 87 14.05 12.12 5.98
C TYR A 87 13.99 13.59 5.60
N PHE A 88 12.92 14.04 4.94
CA PHE A 88 12.71 15.46 4.65
C PHE A 88 12.64 16.30 5.93
N ASP A 89 12.09 15.75 7.02
CA ASP A 89 12.01 16.45 8.32
C ASP A 89 13.41 16.79 8.91
N TYR A 90 14.48 16.09 8.48
CA TYR A 90 15.84 16.27 8.97
C TYR A 90 16.79 16.84 7.91
N LEU A 91 16.67 16.37 6.67
CA LEU A 91 17.51 16.71 5.53
C LEU A 91 16.63 16.95 4.29
N PRO A 92 16.04 18.16 4.14
CA PRO A 92 15.02 18.42 3.11
C PRO A 92 15.45 18.07 1.69
N GLY A 93 16.69 18.40 1.31
CA GLY A 93 17.22 18.06 -0.02
C GLY A 93 17.31 16.55 -0.27
N PHE A 94 17.84 15.81 0.70
CA PHE A 94 17.93 14.35 0.62
C PHE A 94 16.55 13.70 0.58
N GLY A 95 15.64 14.09 1.50
CA GLY A 95 14.30 13.55 1.57
C GLY A 95 13.51 13.78 0.28
N LYS A 96 13.57 14.99 -0.28
CA LYS A 96 12.94 15.32 -1.57
C LYS A 96 13.51 14.49 -2.73
N THR A 97 14.82 14.32 -2.77
CA THR A 97 15.48 13.50 -3.80
C THR A 97 15.05 12.05 -3.70
N LEU A 98 15.02 11.48 -2.50
CA LEU A 98 14.60 10.10 -2.26
C LEU A 98 13.15 9.88 -2.68
N TRP A 99 12.25 10.81 -2.32
CA TRP A 99 10.85 10.80 -2.74
C TRP A 99 10.71 10.87 -4.26
N ALA A 100 11.46 11.76 -4.92
CA ALA A 100 11.41 11.92 -6.37
C ALA A 100 11.95 10.67 -7.11
N ILE A 101 13.02 10.06 -6.59
CA ILE A 101 13.54 8.78 -7.12
C ILE A 101 12.47 7.70 -7.00
N GLY A 102 11.81 7.56 -5.83
CA GLY A 102 10.73 6.61 -5.63
C GLY A 102 9.59 6.80 -6.64
N LEU A 103 9.14 8.05 -6.82
CA LEU A 103 8.12 8.38 -7.82
C LEU A 103 8.57 8.02 -9.25
N GLY A 104 9.81 8.36 -9.63
CA GLY A 104 10.36 8.05 -10.95
C GLY A 104 10.45 6.55 -11.22
N ILE A 105 10.94 5.77 -10.25
CA ILE A 105 11.00 4.29 -10.35
C ILE A 105 9.59 3.72 -10.50
N HIS A 106 8.61 4.22 -9.73
CA HIS A 106 7.22 3.76 -9.82
C HIS A 106 6.63 3.98 -11.22
N VAL A 107 6.88 5.14 -11.84
CA VAL A 107 6.43 5.42 -13.21
C VAL A 107 7.02 4.41 -14.20
N VAL A 108 8.33 4.15 -14.12
CA VAL A 108 9.00 3.16 -14.97
C VAL A 108 8.42 1.76 -14.74
N HIS A 109 8.25 1.37 -13.46
CA HIS A 109 7.65 0.08 -13.08
C HIS A 109 6.23 -0.07 -13.67
N LEU A 110 5.40 0.95 -13.55
CA LEU A 110 4.03 0.98 -14.09
C LEU A 110 4.02 0.77 -15.60
N LEU A 111 4.89 1.45 -16.35
CA LEU A 111 5.01 1.30 -17.79
C LEU A 111 5.45 -0.12 -18.18
N VAL A 112 6.46 -0.65 -17.51
CA VAL A 112 6.97 -2.02 -17.75
C VAL A 112 5.91 -3.06 -17.41
N PHE A 113 5.22 -2.91 -16.28
CA PHE A 113 4.15 -3.81 -15.84
C PHE A 113 2.99 -3.82 -16.84
N THR A 114 2.56 -2.63 -17.29
CA THR A 114 1.48 -2.48 -18.29
C THR A 114 1.86 -3.14 -19.60
N TYR A 115 3.06 -2.85 -20.12
CA TYR A 115 3.53 -3.46 -21.37
C TYR A 115 3.51 -4.99 -21.28
N ARG A 116 4.03 -5.56 -20.20
CA ARG A 116 4.13 -7.01 -20.06
C ARG A 116 2.77 -7.69 -19.86
N ASN A 117 1.98 -7.23 -18.91
CA ASN A 117 0.82 -7.95 -18.46
C ASN A 117 -0.46 -7.58 -19.23
N VAL A 118 -0.56 -6.32 -19.73
CA VAL A 118 -1.74 -5.86 -20.46
C VAL A 118 -1.56 -5.98 -21.97
N ILE A 119 -0.38 -5.58 -22.51
CA ILE A 119 -0.15 -5.54 -23.95
C ILE A 119 0.33 -6.91 -24.46
N LYS A 120 1.31 -7.53 -23.79
CA LYS A 120 1.96 -8.75 -24.25
C LYS A 120 1.24 -10.03 -23.80
N GLU A 121 1.01 -10.20 -22.49
CA GLU A 121 0.51 -11.48 -21.94
C GLU A 121 -1.01 -11.61 -21.98
N ARG A 122 -1.77 -10.55 -21.73
CA ARG A 122 -3.26 -10.47 -21.78
C ARG A 122 -3.97 -11.61 -21.06
N ASN A 123 -3.46 -12.04 -19.91
CA ASN A 123 -3.99 -13.18 -19.18
C ASN A 123 -4.89 -12.74 -18.01
N ILE A 124 -6.19 -12.88 -18.18
CA ILE A 124 -7.19 -12.49 -17.15
C ILE A 124 -7.03 -13.26 -15.84
N ASN A 125 -6.47 -14.47 -15.86
CA ASN A 125 -6.24 -15.24 -14.63
C ASN A 125 -5.19 -14.60 -13.72
N THR A 126 -4.28 -13.80 -14.28
CA THR A 126 -3.27 -13.06 -13.51
C THR A 126 -3.77 -11.70 -13.06
N PHE A 127 -4.94 -11.25 -13.53
CA PHE A 127 -5.59 -10.01 -13.12
C PHE A 127 -6.22 -10.20 -11.75
N VAL A 128 -5.44 -9.98 -10.70
CA VAL A 128 -5.83 -10.11 -9.29
C VAL A 128 -5.63 -8.78 -8.56
N PRO A 129 -6.25 -8.56 -7.40
CA PRO A 129 -6.21 -7.27 -6.71
C PRO A 129 -4.81 -6.69 -6.44
N SER A 130 -3.75 -7.52 -6.42
CA SER A 130 -2.38 -7.01 -6.31
C SER A 130 -1.97 -6.06 -7.46
N TRP A 131 -2.66 -6.07 -8.59
CA TRP A 131 -2.43 -5.11 -9.69
C TRP A 131 -2.61 -3.65 -9.23
N PHE A 132 -3.52 -3.40 -8.29
CA PHE A 132 -3.69 -2.06 -7.71
C PHE A 132 -2.46 -1.54 -6.98
N VAL A 133 -1.55 -2.42 -6.52
CA VAL A 133 -0.29 -1.99 -5.91
C VAL A 133 0.57 -1.26 -6.94
N THR A 134 0.59 -1.72 -8.19
CA THR A 134 1.28 -1.04 -9.29
C THR A 134 0.51 0.19 -9.78
N TYR A 135 -0.79 0.06 -10.07
CA TYR A 135 -1.53 1.13 -10.72
C TYR A 135 -1.88 2.31 -9.80
N ASN A 136 -2.30 2.03 -8.56
CA ASN A 136 -2.66 3.07 -7.60
C ASN A 136 -1.56 3.36 -6.58
N GLY A 137 -0.54 2.50 -6.46
CA GLY A 137 0.57 2.69 -5.52
C GLY A 137 1.34 4.00 -5.74
N ILE A 138 1.39 4.51 -6.97
CA ILE A 138 1.96 5.83 -7.28
C ILE A 138 1.34 6.97 -6.45
N MET A 139 0.08 6.82 -6.01
CA MET A 139 -0.63 7.80 -5.19
C MET A 139 -0.04 7.93 -3.77
N VAL A 140 0.82 7.00 -3.33
CA VAL A 140 1.59 7.18 -2.09
C VAL A 140 2.42 8.46 -2.16
N SER A 141 2.87 8.88 -3.35
CA SER A 141 3.50 10.19 -3.55
C SER A 141 2.63 11.35 -3.08
N CYS A 142 1.29 11.26 -3.27
CA CYS A 142 0.33 12.25 -2.81
C CYS A 142 0.03 12.14 -1.32
N VAL A 143 0.07 10.92 -0.77
CA VAL A 143 -0.15 10.68 0.67
C VAL A 143 0.90 11.39 1.51
N VAL A 144 2.17 11.32 1.09
CA VAL A 144 3.33 11.84 1.84
C VAL A 144 4.01 13.05 1.19
N GLY A 145 3.51 13.53 0.07
CA GLY A 145 4.17 14.55 -0.75
C GLY A 145 3.87 16.00 -0.37
N GLY A 146 3.13 16.26 0.71
CA GLY A 146 2.68 17.61 1.06
C GLY A 146 3.80 18.65 1.19
N ALA A 147 4.95 18.26 1.75
CA ALA A 147 6.10 19.12 1.93
C ALA A 147 7.03 19.23 0.69
N MET A 148 6.80 18.44 -0.37
CA MET A 148 7.74 18.29 -1.50
C MET A 148 7.70 19.44 -2.51
N ASN A 149 6.78 20.40 -2.37
CA ASN A 149 6.57 21.49 -3.33
C ASN A 149 6.36 20.99 -4.78
N ALA A 150 5.59 19.92 -4.95
CA ALA A 150 5.35 19.25 -6.22
C ALA A 150 3.86 19.26 -6.63
N ALA A 151 3.10 20.28 -6.22
CA ALA A 151 1.64 20.35 -6.37
C ALA A 151 1.15 20.07 -7.80
N GLY A 152 1.86 20.56 -8.82
CA GLY A 152 1.51 20.32 -10.23
C GLY A 152 1.56 18.82 -10.57
N ILE A 153 2.66 18.13 -10.25
CA ILE A 153 2.84 16.69 -10.50
C ILE A 153 1.80 15.90 -9.69
N LEU A 154 1.65 16.21 -8.40
CA LEU A 154 0.72 15.51 -7.52
C LEU A 154 -0.73 15.61 -8.01
N LYS A 155 -1.13 16.74 -8.58
CA LYS A 155 -2.46 16.91 -9.18
C LYS A 155 -2.71 15.93 -10.33
N TYR A 156 -1.73 15.75 -11.22
CA TYR A 156 -1.82 14.74 -12.29
C TYR A 156 -1.90 13.31 -11.73
N VAL A 157 -1.10 12.99 -10.70
CA VAL A 157 -1.14 11.67 -10.05
C VAL A 157 -2.51 11.40 -9.42
N VAL A 158 -3.15 12.40 -8.80
CA VAL A 158 -4.50 12.27 -8.24
C VAL A 158 -5.52 11.92 -9.32
N TYR A 159 -5.56 12.68 -10.40
CA TYR A 159 -6.52 12.42 -11.48
C TYR A 159 -6.25 11.09 -12.18
N TYR A 160 -4.99 10.77 -12.45
CA TYR A 160 -4.60 9.47 -12.96
C TYR A 160 -5.11 8.34 -12.05
N GLY A 161 -4.82 8.41 -10.75
CA GLY A 161 -5.20 7.38 -9.80
C GLY A 161 -6.71 7.17 -9.68
N ILE A 162 -7.50 8.25 -9.70
CA ILE A 162 -8.96 8.16 -9.68
C ILE A 162 -9.49 7.55 -10.99
N ILE A 163 -8.99 7.99 -12.13
CA ILE A 163 -9.41 7.48 -13.45
C ILE A 163 -9.09 5.99 -13.56
N ILE A 164 -7.85 5.59 -13.25
CA ILE A 164 -7.44 4.19 -13.36
C ILE A 164 -8.19 3.30 -12.35
N TYR A 165 -8.50 3.82 -11.15
CA TYR A 165 -9.33 3.10 -10.19
C TYR A 165 -10.71 2.78 -10.76
N PHE A 166 -11.41 3.78 -11.31
CA PHE A 166 -12.75 3.57 -11.87
C PHE A 166 -12.76 2.74 -13.15
N ILE A 167 -11.65 2.67 -13.89
CA ILE A 167 -11.50 1.75 -15.02
C ILE A 167 -11.28 0.31 -14.53
N LEU A 168 -10.39 0.11 -13.56
CA LEU A 168 -9.98 -1.23 -13.16
C LEU A 168 -10.97 -1.90 -12.19
N ILE A 169 -11.64 -1.14 -11.30
CA ILE A 169 -12.45 -1.75 -10.25
C ILE A 169 -13.65 -2.53 -10.77
N PRO A 170 -14.43 -2.07 -11.80
CA PRO A 170 -15.52 -2.86 -12.35
C PRO A 170 -15.02 -4.18 -12.99
N ILE A 171 -13.89 -4.13 -13.69
CA ILE A 171 -13.28 -5.30 -14.32
C ILE A 171 -12.79 -6.27 -13.23
N MET A 172 -12.22 -5.74 -12.15
CA MET A 172 -11.77 -6.55 -11.01
C MET A 172 -12.94 -7.23 -10.30
N ILE A 173 -14.03 -6.51 -10.06
CA ILE A 173 -15.24 -7.08 -9.45
C ILE A 173 -15.81 -8.20 -10.33
N TRP A 174 -15.96 -7.93 -11.63
CA TRP A 174 -16.39 -8.95 -12.59
C TRP A 174 -15.48 -10.18 -12.54
N ARG A 175 -14.17 -9.99 -12.55
CA ARG A 175 -13.18 -11.07 -12.48
C ARG A 175 -13.29 -11.88 -11.19
N LEU A 176 -13.45 -11.21 -10.04
CA LEU A 176 -13.56 -11.89 -8.73
C LEU A 176 -14.85 -12.71 -8.58
N ILE A 177 -15.91 -12.32 -9.32
CA ILE A 177 -17.19 -13.06 -9.33
C ILE A 177 -17.12 -14.26 -10.28
N ASN A 178 -16.50 -14.09 -11.46
CA ASN A 178 -16.62 -15.07 -12.55
C ASN A 178 -15.39 -16.01 -12.67
N VAL A 179 -14.27 -15.69 -12.02
CA VAL A 179 -13.04 -16.50 -12.11
C VAL A 179 -12.54 -16.82 -10.71
N GLU A 180 -12.37 -18.09 -10.41
CA GLU A 180 -11.90 -18.54 -9.11
C GLU A 180 -10.52 -17.96 -8.77
N VAL A 181 -10.38 -17.50 -7.52
CA VAL A 181 -9.11 -17.00 -6.99
C VAL A 181 -8.40 -18.16 -6.31
N LYS A 182 -7.25 -18.55 -6.84
CA LYS A 182 -6.41 -19.62 -6.28
C LYS A 182 -6.03 -19.31 -4.83
N ASP A 183 -5.98 -20.31 -3.97
CA ASP A 183 -5.60 -20.17 -2.55
C ASP A 183 -4.26 -19.48 -2.35
N SER A 184 -3.28 -19.74 -3.22
CA SER A 184 -1.94 -19.14 -3.18
C SER A 184 -1.93 -17.60 -3.27
N VAL A 185 -2.97 -17.00 -3.86
CA VAL A 185 -3.13 -15.55 -4.04
C VAL A 185 -4.40 -15.01 -3.38
N TYR A 186 -5.09 -15.83 -2.57
CA TYR A 186 -6.39 -15.49 -1.97
C TYR A 186 -6.32 -14.21 -1.12
N HIS A 187 -5.24 -14.03 -0.34
CA HIS A 187 -5.04 -12.84 0.50
C HIS A 187 -4.91 -11.53 -0.29
N THR A 188 -4.63 -11.60 -1.61
CA THR A 188 -4.61 -10.39 -2.45
C THR A 188 -5.97 -9.73 -2.54
N MET A 189 -7.07 -10.44 -2.24
CA MET A 189 -8.42 -9.87 -2.23
C MET A 189 -8.54 -8.65 -1.29
N ALA A 190 -7.77 -8.62 -0.19
CA ALA A 190 -7.79 -7.48 0.72
C ALA A 190 -7.24 -6.19 0.09
N VAL A 191 -6.46 -6.31 -0.99
CA VAL A 191 -5.86 -5.15 -1.67
C VAL A 191 -6.92 -4.23 -2.29
N VAL A 192 -8.16 -4.69 -2.53
CA VAL A 192 -9.25 -3.84 -3.06
C VAL A 192 -9.54 -2.60 -2.19
N LEU A 193 -9.21 -2.64 -0.89
CA LEU A 193 -9.37 -1.51 0.02
C LEU A 193 -8.32 -0.41 -0.22
N ALA A 194 -7.15 -0.73 -0.78
CA ALA A 194 -6.07 0.23 -0.96
C ALA A 194 -6.38 1.32 -2.01
N PRO A 195 -6.84 1.01 -3.25
CA PRO A 195 -6.95 2.00 -4.30
C PRO A 195 -7.99 3.09 -3.99
N CYS A 196 -9.18 2.73 -3.48
CA CYS A 196 -10.20 3.72 -3.08
C CYS A 196 -9.72 4.57 -1.90
N SER A 197 -9.03 3.96 -0.91
CA SER A 197 -8.45 4.69 0.22
C SER A 197 -7.37 5.68 -0.24
N LEU A 198 -6.48 5.27 -1.15
CA LEU A 198 -5.50 6.15 -1.78
C LEU A 198 -6.17 7.30 -2.54
N CYS A 199 -7.28 7.04 -3.25
CA CYS A 199 -8.03 8.08 -3.95
C CYS A 199 -8.59 9.12 -2.95
N VAL A 200 -9.22 8.71 -1.85
CA VAL A 200 -9.72 9.63 -0.82
C VAL A 200 -8.60 10.48 -0.24
N VAL A 201 -7.52 9.83 0.23
CA VAL A 201 -6.41 10.52 0.88
C VAL A 201 -5.73 11.49 -0.06
N SER A 202 -5.42 11.05 -1.29
CA SER A 202 -4.73 11.89 -2.27
C SER A 202 -5.60 13.04 -2.74
N TYR A 203 -6.90 12.82 -2.95
CA TYR A 203 -7.83 13.86 -3.38
C TYR A 203 -7.95 14.96 -2.32
N LEU A 204 -8.11 14.58 -1.04
CA LEU A 204 -8.21 15.53 0.07
C LEU A 204 -6.87 16.20 0.43
N ASN A 205 -5.72 15.57 0.14
CA ASN A 205 -4.41 16.17 0.40
C ASN A 205 -3.99 17.20 -0.68
N VAL A 206 -4.39 16.98 -1.93
CA VAL A 206 -3.82 17.73 -3.08
C VAL A 206 -4.81 18.71 -3.69
N ILE A 207 -6.10 18.40 -3.70
CA ILE A 207 -7.12 19.26 -4.31
C ILE A 207 -7.60 20.26 -3.26
N LYS A 208 -7.35 21.56 -3.51
CA LYS A 208 -7.69 22.64 -2.58
C LYS A 208 -9.20 22.79 -2.35
N GLU A 209 -9.99 22.59 -3.41
CA GLU A 209 -11.46 22.69 -3.38
C GLU A 209 -12.05 21.34 -3.79
N PRO A 210 -12.08 20.33 -2.90
CA PRO A 210 -12.57 19.02 -3.23
C PRO A 210 -14.10 19.06 -3.41
N LYS A 211 -14.59 18.49 -4.54
CA LYS A 211 -16.03 18.36 -4.78
C LYS A 211 -16.64 17.34 -3.83
N ALA A 212 -17.61 17.74 -3.03
CA ALA A 212 -18.26 16.90 -2.02
C ALA A 212 -18.77 15.57 -2.61
N ALA A 213 -19.43 15.60 -3.77
CA ALA A 213 -19.93 14.38 -4.43
C ALA A 213 -18.81 13.36 -4.70
N MET A 214 -17.62 13.82 -5.12
CA MET A 214 -16.47 12.92 -5.35
C MET A 214 -15.93 12.36 -4.04
N VAL A 215 -15.82 13.19 -2.99
CA VAL A 215 -15.36 12.73 -1.66
C VAL A 215 -16.29 11.65 -1.11
N TYR A 216 -17.59 11.87 -1.13
CA TYR A 216 -18.58 10.89 -0.66
C TYR A 216 -18.58 9.62 -1.50
N LEU A 217 -18.50 9.71 -2.83
CA LEU A 217 -18.42 8.56 -3.73
C LEU A 217 -17.19 7.68 -3.43
N LEU A 218 -16.03 8.32 -3.36
CA LEU A 218 -14.77 7.61 -3.07
C LEU A 218 -14.78 6.97 -1.68
N TYR A 219 -15.31 7.68 -0.67
CA TYR A 219 -15.39 7.13 0.68
C TYR A 219 -16.44 6.01 0.81
N ALA A 220 -17.55 6.07 0.06
CA ALA A 220 -18.48 4.96 -0.04
C ALA A 220 -17.79 3.69 -0.60
N CYS A 221 -16.91 3.85 -1.60
CA CYS A 221 -16.09 2.74 -2.09
C CYS A 221 -15.13 2.21 -1.01
N VAL A 222 -14.56 3.08 -0.16
CA VAL A 222 -13.74 2.66 0.98
C VAL A 222 -14.56 1.83 1.96
N LEU A 223 -15.75 2.28 2.35
CA LEU A 223 -16.61 1.53 3.28
C LEU A 223 -17.04 0.18 2.71
N ALA A 224 -17.44 0.13 1.44
CA ALA A 224 -17.80 -1.11 0.77
C ALA A 224 -16.62 -2.10 0.75
N SER A 225 -15.43 -1.63 0.40
CA SER A 225 -14.21 -2.44 0.39
C SER A 225 -13.78 -2.88 1.81
N LEU A 226 -13.94 -2.01 2.81
CA LEU A 226 -13.66 -2.33 4.21
C LEU A 226 -14.58 -3.44 4.71
N VAL A 227 -15.89 -3.32 4.47
CA VAL A 227 -16.86 -4.38 4.83
C VAL A 227 -16.50 -5.70 4.13
N PHE A 228 -16.19 -5.66 2.83
CA PHE A 228 -15.75 -6.85 2.10
C PHE A 228 -14.53 -7.51 2.76
N VAL A 229 -13.50 -6.74 3.11
CA VAL A 229 -12.28 -7.28 3.75
C VAL A 229 -12.60 -7.84 5.12
N VAL A 230 -13.37 -7.13 5.97
CA VAL A 230 -13.73 -7.57 7.32
C VAL A 230 -14.53 -8.89 7.28
N VAL A 231 -15.50 -9.00 6.38
CA VAL A 231 -16.28 -10.24 6.18
C VAL A 231 -15.38 -11.42 5.72
N LYS A 232 -14.30 -11.13 5.00
CA LYS A 232 -13.34 -12.15 4.54
C LYS A 232 -12.26 -12.51 5.57
N LEU A 233 -12.08 -11.73 6.64
CA LEU A 233 -11.04 -11.99 7.65
C LEU A 233 -11.04 -13.42 8.20
N PRO A 234 -12.20 -14.02 8.60
CA PRO A 234 -12.19 -15.39 9.10
C PRO A 234 -11.61 -16.38 8.09
N LYS A 235 -11.91 -16.21 6.80
CA LYS A 235 -11.37 -17.07 5.74
C LYS A 235 -9.89 -16.82 5.50
N PHE A 236 -9.40 -15.57 5.56
CA PHE A 236 -7.97 -15.27 5.45
C PHE A 236 -7.17 -15.96 6.57
N PHE A 237 -7.67 -15.92 7.80
CA PHE A 237 -7.00 -16.52 8.96
C PHE A 237 -7.25 -18.02 9.13
N ALA A 238 -8.11 -18.65 8.30
CA ALA A 238 -8.25 -20.10 8.24
C ALA A 238 -7.04 -20.77 7.55
N TYR A 239 -6.27 -20.03 6.75
CA TYR A 239 -5.05 -20.52 6.12
C TYR A 239 -3.86 -20.44 7.08
N SER A 240 -2.92 -21.42 6.96
CA SER A 240 -1.60 -21.27 7.57
C SER A 240 -0.91 -20.02 7.02
N PHE A 241 0.00 -19.44 7.81
CA PHE A 241 0.73 -18.27 7.36
C PHE A 241 1.51 -18.54 6.07
N VAL A 242 1.25 -17.71 5.08
CA VAL A 242 1.99 -17.60 3.82
C VAL A 242 2.36 -16.14 3.57
N PRO A 243 3.43 -15.86 2.80
CA PRO A 243 3.83 -14.48 2.50
C PRO A 243 2.71 -13.60 1.92
N GLY A 244 1.70 -14.20 1.29
CA GLY A 244 0.51 -13.53 0.77
C GLY A 244 -0.29 -12.73 1.80
N PHE A 245 -0.19 -13.03 3.12
CA PHE A 245 -0.78 -12.22 4.19
C PHE A 245 -0.35 -10.74 4.16
N ALA A 246 0.76 -10.42 3.51
CA ALA A 246 1.17 -9.04 3.25
C ALA A 246 0.08 -8.22 2.53
N GLY A 247 -0.78 -8.86 1.75
CA GLY A 247 -1.92 -8.22 1.09
C GLY A 247 -2.94 -7.56 2.04
N LEU A 248 -2.92 -7.93 3.34
CA LEU A 248 -3.77 -7.33 4.37
C LEU A 248 -3.16 -6.05 4.99
N THR A 249 -1.85 -5.87 4.94
CA THR A 249 -1.13 -4.87 5.76
C THR A 249 -1.36 -3.43 5.30
N PHE A 250 -0.86 -3.08 4.12
CA PHE A 250 -1.00 -1.72 3.59
C PHE A 250 -2.45 -1.31 3.33
N PRO A 251 -3.32 -2.16 2.73
CA PRO A 251 -4.72 -1.81 2.51
C PRO A 251 -5.46 -1.43 3.79
N MET A 252 -5.27 -2.18 4.86
CA MET A 252 -5.88 -1.85 6.16
C MET A 252 -5.30 -0.55 6.74
N ALA A 253 -4.00 -0.33 6.63
CA ALA A 253 -3.36 0.89 7.16
C ALA A 253 -3.79 2.15 6.40
N ILE A 254 -3.84 2.13 5.07
CA ILE A 254 -4.28 3.29 4.29
C ILE A 254 -5.78 3.52 4.43
N GLY A 255 -6.58 2.50 4.71
CA GLY A 255 -7.99 2.60 5.06
C GLY A 255 -8.21 3.45 6.32
N ILE A 256 -7.36 3.32 7.34
CA ILE A 256 -7.38 4.18 8.53
C ILE A 256 -7.17 5.65 8.12
N VAL A 257 -6.13 5.91 7.33
CA VAL A 257 -5.78 7.27 6.89
C VAL A 257 -6.93 7.88 6.09
N ALA A 258 -7.60 7.09 5.23
CA ALA A 258 -8.77 7.53 4.47
C ALA A 258 -9.92 7.92 5.39
N SER A 259 -10.22 7.11 6.43
CA SER A 259 -11.25 7.42 7.41
C SER A 259 -10.91 8.66 8.25
N GLN A 260 -9.65 8.83 8.66
CA GLN A 260 -9.21 10.03 9.38
C GLN A 260 -9.32 11.30 8.51
N LYS A 261 -8.94 11.23 7.23
CA LYS A 261 -9.09 12.34 6.29
C LYS A 261 -10.55 12.67 6.03
N MET A 262 -11.42 11.65 5.89
CA MET A 262 -12.86 11.86 5.75
C MET A 262 -13.48 12.49 6.98
N ALA A 263 -13.11 12.06 8.20
CA ALA A 263 -13.57 12.67 9.44
C ALA A 263 -13.16 14.15 9.50
N GLY A 264 -11.89 14.47 9.20
CA GLY A 264 -11.44 15.86 9.13
C GLY A 264 -12.17 16.71 8.08
N TYR A 265 -12.46 16.14 6.91
CA TYR A 265 -13.27 16.82 5.89
C TYR A 265 -14.69 17.13 6.40
N LEU A 266 -15.35 16.14 7.03
CA LEU A 266 -16.69 16.30 7.58
C LEU A 266 -16.75 17.36 8.70
N THR A 267 -15.77 17.38 9.59
CA THR A 267 -15.63 18.46 10.60
C THR A 267 -15.45 19.82 9.90
N GLY A 268 -14.62 19.90 8.87
CA GLY A 268 -14.39 21.15 8.12
C GLY A 268 -15.62 21.72 7.43
N ILE A 269 -16.60 20.88 7.08
CA ILE A 269 -17.91 21.32 6.52
C ILE A 269 -19.03 21.39 7.56
N GLY A 270 -18.74 21.27 8.87
CA GLY A 270 -19.69 21.39 9.95
C GLY A 270 -20.56 20.15 10.21
N ASN A 271 -20.24 19.00 9.64
CA ASN A 271 -21.00 17.76 9.86
C ASN A 271 -20.38 16.90 10.99
N GLU A 272 -20.46 17.43 12.21
CA GLU A 272 -19.87 16.85 13.43
C GLU A 272 -20.40 15.42 13.73
N SER A 273 -21.68 15.15 13.48
CA SER A 273 -22.29 13.85 13.76
C SER A 273 -21.65 12.74 12.93
N LEU A 274 -21.56 12.94 11.60
CA LEU A 274 -20.90 11.98 10.72
C LEU A 274 -19.39 11.92 10.97
N ALA A 275 -18.74 13.05 11.27
CA ALA A 275 -17.32 13.07 11.61
C ALA A 275 -17.02 12.17 12.80
N LYS A 276 -17.83 12.25 13.87
CA LYS A 276 -17.71 11.38 15.04
C LYS A 276 -17.89 9.90 14.70
N THR A 277 -18.88 9.56 13.87
CA THR A 277 -19.10 8.17 13.42
C THR A 277 -17.89 7.63 12.64
N VAL A 278 -17.37 8.41 11.69
CA VAL A 278 -16.20 8.02 10.89
C VAL A 278 -14.94 7.89 11.78
N THR A 279 -14.80 8.74 12.79
CA THR A 279 -13.71 8.64 13.78
C THR A 279 -13.81 7.33 14.56
N GLN A 280 -14.99 6.86 14.97
CA GLN A 280 -15.16 5.56 15.61
C GLN A 280 -14.79 4.40 14.69
N ILE A 281 -15.18 4.47 13.40
CA ILE A 281 -14.75 3.49 12.39
C ILE A 281 -13.22 3.45 12.30
N SER A 282 -12.56 4.62 12.24
CA SER A 282 -11.10 4.71 12.22
C SER A 282 -10.45 4.05 13.45
N GLY A 283 -11.02 4.24 14.66
CA GLY A 283 -10.56 3.60 15.88
C GLY A 283 -10.59 2.08 15.81
N ILE A 284 -11.68 1.50 15.32
CA ILE A 284 -11.80 0.05 15.10
C ILE A 284 -10.76 -0.43 14.06
N GLN A 285 -10.58 0.32 12.97
CA GLN A 285 -9.59 0.00 11.95
C GLN A 285 -8.16 0.01 12.53
N ILE A 286 -7.80 0.97 13.39
CA ILE A 286 -6.47 1.03 14.05
C ILE A 286 -6.24 -0.26 14.85
N TYR A 287 -7.21 -0.65 15.67
CA TYR A 287 -7.10 -1.86 16.51
C TYR A 287 -6.89 -3.11 15.64
N LEU A 288 -7.75 -3.35 14.65
CA LEU A 288 -7.65 -4.51 13.78
C LEU A 288 -6.35 -4.51 12.96
N THR A 289 -5.96 -3.37 12.41
CA THR A 289 -4.77 -3.25 11.57
C THR A 289 -3.50 -3.50 12.37
N THR A 290 -3.45 -3.04 13.62
CA THR A 290 -2.30 -3.29 14.52
C THR A 290 -2.10 -4.77 14.76
N MET A 291 -3.18 -5.51 15.06
CA MET A 291 -3.10 -6.96 15.23
C MET A 291 -2.66 -7.67 13.95
N ILE A 292 -3.21 -7.29 12.80
CA ILE A 292 -2.87 -7.89 11.50
C ILE A 292 -1.40 -7.65 11.15
N ILE A 293 -0.94 -6.41 11.22
CA ILE A 293 0.45 -6.07 10.87
C ILE A 293 1.41 -6.72 11.86
N GLY A 294 1.10 -6.71 13.17
CA GLY A 294 1.89 -7.40 14.18
C GLY A 294 2.02 -8.90 13.90
N TYR A 295 0.89 -9.56 13.59
CA TYR A 295 0.86 -10.96 13.21
C TYR A 295 1.75 -11.25 11.99
N VAL A 296 1.64 -10.43 10.94
CA VAL A 296 2.40 -10.62 9.69
C VAL A 296 3.90 -10.41 9.93
N LEU A 297 4.29 -9.35 10.64
CA LEU A 297 5.70 -9.06 10.96
C LEU A 297 6.34 -10.18 11.79
N VAL A 298 5.66 -10.63 12.85
CA VAL A 298 6.16 -11.74 13.70
C VAL A 298 6.36 -13.01 12.87
N ASN A 299 5.41 -13.34 12.00
CA ASN A 299 5.55 -14.54 11.16
C ASN A 299 6.67 -14.41 10.13
N PHE A 300 6.95 -13.23 9.56
CA PHE A 300 8.14 -13.03 8.72
C PHE A 300 9.44 -13.22 9.51
N VAL A 301 9.51 -12.75 10.75
CA VAL A 301 10.67 -12.97 11.62
C VAL A 301 10.85 -14.47 11.90
N ILE A 302 9.77 -15.19 12.26
CA ILE A 302 9.80 -16.65 12.47
C ILE A 302 10.25 -17.37 11.20
N MET A 303 9.75 -16.97 10.04
CA MET A 303 10.14 -17.56 8.75
C MET A 303 11.63 -17.34 8.47
N ALA A 304 12.15 -16.13 8.70
CA ALA A 304 13.56 -15.81 8.54
C ALA A 304 14.44 -16.63 9.49
N ALA A 305 14.02 -16.82 10.75
CA ALA A 305 14.72 -17.64 11.74
C ALA A 305 14.73 -19.15 11.40
N LYS A 306 13.65 -19.67 10.78
CA LYS A 306 13.58 -21.09 10.35
C LYS A 306 14.54 -21.41 9.18
N VAL A 307 14.87 -20.42 8.35
CA VAL A 307 15.87 -20.56 7.28
C VAL A 307 17.27 -20.80 7.85
N GLU A 308 17.50 -20.45 9.12
CA GLU A 308 18.78 -20.67 9.80
C GLU A 308 19.03 -22.13 10.23
N ARG A 309 17.96 -22.92 10.43
CA ARG A 309 18.05 -24.26 11.01
C ARG A 309 18.09 -25.37 9.95
N LYS A 310 18.05 -25.00 8.66
CA LYS A 310 18.21 -25.92 7.52
C LYS A 310 19.48 -25.56 6.72
#